data_3202fd3aebb76e9ae91aa23539a7c64a
#
_entry.id   3202fd3aebb76e9ae91aa23539a7c64a
#
_cell.length_a   1.000
_cell.length_b   1.000
_cell.length_c   1.000
_cell.angle_alpha   90.00
_cell.angle_beta   90.00
_cell.angle_gamma   90.00
#
_symmetry.space_group_name_H-M   'P 1'
#
loop_
_entity.id
_entity.type
_entity.pdbx_description
1 polymer ?
#
loop_
_entity_poly.entity_id
_entity_poly.type
_entity_poly.pdbx_seq_one_letter_code
_entity_poly.pdbx_strand_id
1 'polypeptide(L)'
;STTVNTNQYLDGMKLQGNNYSEVSMDPYFLERVEVMRGPTSVLYGNSNPGGIVSMVSKRPTTEPLKEVQFKMGTDNLWQTGFDFSDAIDDAGVWSYRLTGLGRSQDAQQQMAKSTRYAVAPSFSWRPDDKTDFTFLSNFQNDPDAGYYGWLPREGTVVPYYDANGKAHKLPTDFNEGESDNKI
;
A
#
# COMPACT_ATOMS: atom_id res chain seq x y z
N SER A 1 -3.34 23.42 5.47
CA SER A 1 -3.03 22.07 4.99
C SER A 1 -3.95 21.78 3.82
N THR A 2 -3.40 21.67 2.63
CA THR A 2 -4.12 21.24 1.44
C THR A 2 -4.34 19.74 1.52
N THR A 3 -5.53 19.30 1.86
CA THR A 3 -5.95 17.90 1.71
C THR A 3 -5.96 17.56 0.23
N VAL A 4 -5.15 16.62 -0.20
CA VAL A 4 -5.29 16.02 -1.52
C VAL A 4 -6.57 15.22 -1.52
N ASN A 5 -7.47 15.56 -2.42
CA ASN A 5 -8.74 14.88 -2.54
C ASN A 5 -8.50 13.57 -3.32
N THR A 6 -8.03 12.54 -2.64
CA THR A 6 -7.86 11.23 -3.25
C THR A 6 -9.24 10.66 -3.59
N ASN A 7 -9.39 10.10 -4.80
CA ASN A 7 -10.60 9.38 -5.19
C ASN A 7 -10.51 7.89 -4.85
N GLN A 8 -9.81 7.58 -3.76
CA GLN A 8 -9.59 6.23 -3.30
C GLN A 8 -10.51 5.93 -2.11
N TYR A 9 -11.13 4.77 -2.15
CA TYR A 9 -12.03 4.26 -1.12
C TYR A 9 -11.55 2.87 -0.69
N LEU A 10 -11.60 2.61 0.60
CA LEU A 10 -11.36 1.30 1.19
C LEU A 10 -12.62 0.87 1.95
N ASP A 11 -13.20 -0.26 1.54
CA ASP A 11 -14.44 -0.81 2.12
C ASP A 11 -15.58 0.22 2.21
N GLY A 12 -15.69 1.08 1.19
CA GLY A 12 -16.70 2.14 1.11
C GLY A 12 -16.35 3.44 1.84
N MET A 13 -15.25 3.49 2.59
CA MET A 13 -14.78 4.69 3.27
C MET A 13 -13.72 5.40 2.44
N LYS A 14 -13.86 6.72 2.30
CA LYS A 14 -12.89 7.54 1.58
C LYS A 14 -11.57 7.61 2.32
N LEU A 15 -10.48 7.24 1.64
CA LEU A 15 -9.14 7.41 2.19
C LEU A 15 -8.76 8.89 2.16
N GLN A 16 -8.29 9.37 3.30
CA GLN A 16 -7.79 10.72 3.44
C GLN A 16 -6.27 10.69 3.40
N GLY A 17 -5.68 11.51 2.56
CA GLY A 17 -4.25 11.73 2.48
C GLY A 17 -3.92 13.22 2.53
N ASN A 18 -2.68 13.53 2.79
CA ASN A 18 -2.13 14.87 2.58
C ASN A 18 -0.99 14.81 1.55
N ASN A 19 -0.44 15.96 1.16
CA ASN A 19 0.63 16.04 0.16
C ASN A 19 1.92 15.27 0.52
N TYR A 20 2.03 14.82 1.77
CA TYR A 20 3.24 14.19 2.31
C TYR A 20 3.01 12.77 2.83
N SER A 21 1.76 12.37 3.06
CA SER A 21 1.43 11.02 3.50
C SER A 21 0.12 10.56 2.87
N GLU A 22 0.21 9.62 1.96
CA GLU A 22 -0.93 8.86 1.49
C GLU A 22 -1.02 7.53 2.25
N VAL A 23 -2.23 7.18 2.65
CA VAL A 23 -2.48 5.84 3.16
C VAL A 23 -2.34 4.87 2.00
N SER A 24 -1.21 4.17 1.94
CA SER A 24 -0.94 3.17 0.92
C SER A 24 -1.28 1.79 1.45
N MET A 25 -2.43 1.26 1.03
CA MET A 25 -2.80 -0.12 1.31
C MET A 25 -2.02 -1.05 0.38
N ASP A 26 -1.33 -2.04 0.96
CA ASP A 26 -0.63 -3.04 0.15
C ASP A 26 -1.66 -3.95 -0.55
N PRO A 27 -1.52 -4.18 -1.88
CA PRO A 27 -2.44 -5.03 -2.63
C PRO A 27 -2.60 -6.45 -2.09
N TYR A 28 -1.64 -6.94 -1.33
CA TYR A 28 -1.70 -8.26 -0.72
C TYR A 28 -2.88 -8.42 0.27
N PHE A 29 -3.32 -7.33 0.88
CA PHE A 29 -4.45 -7.32 1.82
C PHE A 29 -5.81 -7.10 1.16
N LEU A 30 -5.81 -6.88 -0.16
CA LEU A 30 -7.03 -6.61 -0.92
C LEU A 30 -7.56 -7.88 -1.58
N GLU A 31 -8.87 -8.04 -1.52
CA GLU A 31 -9.60 -9.05 -2.30
C GLU A 31 -9.69 -8.62 -3.76
N ARG A 32 -10.01 -7.32 -3.99
CA ARG A 32 -10.11 -6.74 -5.33
C ARG A 32 -9.97 -5.22 -5.31
N VAL A 33 -9.66 -4.69 -6.48
CA VAL A 33 -9.67 -3.24 -6.75
C VAL A 33 -10.61 -2.98 -7.92
N GLU A 34 -11.55 -2.08 -7.75
CA GLU A 34 -12.54 -1.70 -8.73
C GLU A 34 -12.30 -0.25 -9.16
N VAL A 35 -12.20 -0.01 -10.47
CA VAL A 35 -12.09 1.33 -11.04
C VAL A 35 -13.41 1.70 -11.69
N MET A 36 -14.12 2.62 -11.08
CA MET A 36 -15.39 3.15 -11.60
C MET A 36 -15.15 4.49 -12.27
N ARG A 37 -15.49 4.59 -13.55
CA ARG A 37 -15.31 5.80 -14.36
C ARG A 37 -16.63 6.58 -14.46
N GLY A 38 -16.54 7.90 -14.46
CA GLY A 38 -17.69 8.80 -14.57
C GLY A 38 -18.21 9.31 -13.24
N PRO A 39 -19.36 10.01 -13.22
CA PRO A 39 -19.90 10.63 -12.02
C PRO A 39 -20.45 9.59 -11.06
N THR A 40 -19.65 9.22 -10.07
CA THR A 40 -19.98 8.22 -9.03
C THR A 40 -20.60 8.84 -7.77
N SER A 41 -20.84 10.14 -7.77
CA SER A 41 -21.34 10.92 -6.62
C SER A 41 -22.68 10.41 -6.06
N VAL A 42 -23.48 9.73 -6.87
CA VAL A 42 -24.76 9.14 -6.43
C VAL A 42 -24.54 7.99 -5.43
N LEU A 43 -23.45 7.26 -5.56
CA LEU A 43 -23.15 6.10 -4.71
C LEU A 43 -22.17 6.41 -3.59
N TYR A 44 -21.23 7.32 -3.83
CA TYR A 44 -20.09 7.59 -2.94
C TYR A 44 -20.02 9.03 -2.43
N GLY A 45 -21.07 9.83 -2.64
CA GLY A 45 -21.15 11.21 -2.17
C GLY A 45 -20.20 12.14 -2.93
N ASN A 46 -19.44 12.98 -2.23
CA ASN A 46 -18.55 13.96 -2.83
C ASN A 46 -17.33 13.28 -3.49
N SER A 47 -17.50 12.92 -4.77
CA SER A 47 -16.44 12.33 -5.61
C SER A 47 -16.15 13.22 -6.82
N ASN A 48 -14.93 13.10 -7.37
CA ASN A 48 -14.59 13.82 -8.60
C ASN A 48 -15.31 13.21 -9.81
N PRO A 49 -15.66 14.04 -10.82
CA PRO A 49 -16.38 13.55 -11.99
C PRO A 49 -15.59 12.54 -12.84
N GLY A 50 -14.29 12.42 -12.64
CA GLY A 50 -13.44 11.46 -13.36
C GLY A 50 -13.61 10.01 -12.90
N GLY A 51 -14.21 9.77 -11.76
CA GLY A 51 -14.40 8.42 -11.20
C GLY A 51 -13.67 8.18 -9.87
N ILE A 52 -13.73 6.94 -9.40
CA ILE A 52 -13.13 6.50 -8.14
C ILE A 52 -12.38 5.18 -8.30
N VAL A 53 -11.45 4.93 -7.37
CA VAL A 53 -10.82 3.63 -7.14
C VAL A 53 -11.35 3.08 -5.82
N SER A 54 -12.08 1.97 -5.89
CA SER A 54 -12.61 1.27 -4.72
C SER A 54 -11.80 0.02 -4.44
N MET A 55 -11.25 -0.06 -3.26
CA MET A 55 -10.49 -1.19 -2.75
C MET A 55 -11.33 -1.95 -1.74
N VAL A 56 -11.33 -3.27 -1.83
CA VAL A 56 -12.06 -4.16 -0.93
C VAL A 56 -11.07 -5.03 -0.20
N SER A 57 -11.09 -4.99 1.12
CA SER A 57 -10.24 -5.81 1.98
C SER A 57 -10.62 -7.28 1.93
N LYS A 58 -9.64 -8.15 2.09
CA LYS A 58 -9.86 -9.58 2.30
C LYS A 58 -10.70 -9.81 3.55
N ARG A 59 -11.74 -10.67 3.42
CA ARG A 59 -12.68 -10.97 4.50
C ARG A 59 -12.54 -12.43 4.95
N PRO A 60 -12.90 -12.76 6.20
CA PRO A 60 -12.97 -14.14 6.66
C PRO A 60 -13.85 -15.02 5.76
N THR A 61 -13.40 -16.25 5.54
CA THR A 61 -14.13 -17.30 4.82
C THR A 61 -14.46 -18.43 5.78
N THR A 62 -15.54 -19.14 5.51
CA THR A 62 -15.90 -20.36 6.25
C THR A 62 -15.18 -21.59 5.72
N GLU A 63 -14.66 -21.52 4.50
CA GLU A 63 -13.82 -22.56 3.91
C GLU A 63 -12.36 -22.35 4.31
N PRO A 64 -11.63 -23.43 4.65
CA PRO A 64 -10.23 -23.35 5.03
C PRO A 64 -9.37 -22.79 3.90
N LEU A 65 -8.67 -21.69 4.18
CA LEU A 65 -7.64 -21.12 3.34
C LEU A 65 -6.31 -21.15 4.09
N LYS A 66 -5.28 -21.73 3.47
CA LYS A 66 -3.92 -21.79 4.04
C LYS A 66 -2.92 -21.51 2.93
N GLU A 67 -2.47 -20.28 2.85
CA GLU A 67 -1.52 -19.84 1.84
C GLU A 67 -0.26 -19.27 2.50
N VAL A 68 0.90 -19.66 1.99
CA VAL A 68 2.19 -19.02 2.29
C VAL A 68 2.84 -18.69 0.97
N GLN A 69 3.24 -17.44 0.81
CA GLN A 69 3.87 -16.93 -0.39
C GLN A 69 5.28 -16.44 -0.10
N PHE A 70 6.19 -16.74 -1.01
CA PHE A 70 7.54 -16.21 -0.99
C PHE A 70 7.90 -15.65 -2.37
N LYS A 71 8.43 -14.43 -2.42
CA LYS A 71 8.86 -13.76 -3.65
C LYS A 71 10.28 -13.25 -3.48
N MET A 72 11.07 -13.41 -4.54
CA MET A 72 12.40 -12.82 -4.68
C MET A 72 12.49 -12.14 -6.04
N GLY A 73 13.26 -11.08 -6.14
CA GLY A 73 13.40 -10.33 -7.40
C GLY A 73 14.68 -9.51 -7.45
N THR A 74 14.76 -8.68 -8.48
CA THR A 74 15.84 -7.68 -8.63
C THR A 74 15.80 -6.67 -7.50
N ASP A 75 16.88 -5.88 -7.37
CA ASP A 75 17.02 -4.83 -6.34
C ASP A 75 16.89 -5.39 -4.91
N ASN A 76 17.46 -6.57 -4.68
CA ASN A 76 17.40 -7.29 -3.41
C ASN A 76 15.95 -7.45 -2.86
N LEU A 77 14.97 -7.50 -3.78
CA LEU A 77 13.58 -7.75 -3.37
C LEU A 77 13.46 -9.11 -2.72
N TRP A 78 12.97 -9.13 -1.50
CA TRP A 78 12.37 -10.31 -0.89
C TRP A 78 11.04 -9.94 -0.25
N GLN A 79 10.09 -10.82 -0.38
CA GLN A 79 8.77 -10.70 0.23
C GLN A 79 8.31 -12.06 0.73
N THR A 80 7.80 -12.09 1.93
CA THR A 80 7.07 -13.24 2.46
C THR A 80 5.68 -12.80 2.87
N GLY A 81 4.70 -13.64 2.63
CA GLY A 81 3.32 -13.40 3.02
C GLY A 81 2.65 -14.70 3.45
N PHE A 82 1.66 -14.58 4.32
CA PHE A 82 0.78 -15.67 4.69
C PHE A 82 -0.66 -15.18 4.75
N ASP A 83 -1.59 -16.08 4.47
CA ASP A 83 -3.02 -15.83 4.46
C ASP A 83 -3.76 -17.08 4.97
N PHE A 84 -4.30 -16.99 6.17
CA PHE A 84 -5.00 -18.07 6.83
C PHE A 84 -6.42 -17.63 7.16
N SER A 85 -7.40 -18.42 6.75
CA SER A 85 -8.80 -18.19 7.06
C SER A 85 -9.52 -19.52 7.28
N ASP A 86 -10.44 -19.55 8.23
CA ASP A 86 -11.25 -20.75 8.51
C ASP A 86 -12.48 -20.38 9.33
N ALA A 87 -13.43 -21.29 9.40
CA ALA A 87 -14.47 -21.26 10.41
C ALA A 87 -13.88 -21.61 11.79
N ILE A 88 -14.38 -20.98 12.85
CA ILE A 88 -13.98 -21.27 14.24
C ILE A 88 -14.86 -22.38 14.81
N ASP A 89 -16.10 -22.48 14.33
CA ASP A 89 -17.10 -23.44 14.77
C ASP A 89 -17.66 -24.26 13.59
N ASP A 90 -18.17 -25.44 13.86
CA ASP A 90 -18.69 -26.35 12.85
C ASP A 90 -19.93 -25.79 12.12
N ALA A 91 -20.65 -24.87 12.74
CA ALA A 91 -21.81 -24.20 12.15
C ALA A 91 -21.42 -23.03 11.22
N GLY A 92 -20.15 -22.62 11.18
CA GLY A 92 -19.69 -21.49 10.38
C GLY A 92 -20.22 -20.12 10.84
N VAL A 93 -20.71 -20.03 12.09
CA VAL A 93 -21.22 -18.79 12.67
C VAL A 93 -20.07 -17.80 12.91
N TRP A 94 -18.92 -18.30 13.34
CA TRP A 94 -17.71 -17.54 13.52
C TRP A 94 -16.65 -17.94 12.52
N SER A 95 -16.01 -16.95 11.91
CA SER A 95 -14.86 -17.17 11.04
C SER A 95 -13.79 -16.10 11.28
N TYR A 96 -12.55 -16.48 11.02
CA TYR A 96 -11.40 -15.57 11.14
C TYR A 96 -10.58 -15.54 9.85
N ARG A 97 -9.84 -14.48 9.67
CA ARG A 97 -8.76 -14.41 8.68
C ARG A 97 -7.58 -13.66 9.27
N LEU A 98 -6.39 -14.20 9.06
CA LEU A 98 -5.14 -13.60 9.45
C LEU A 98 -4.24 -13.53 8.22
N THR A 99 -4.02 -12.32 7.72
CA THR A 99 -3.13 -12.05 6.59
C THR A 99 -1.91 -11.29 7.09
N GLY A 100 -0.72 -11.66 6.64
CA GLY A 100 0.52 -10.98 7.02
C GLY A 100 1.50 -10.86 5.88
N LEU A 101 2.33 -9.81 5.90
CA LEU A 101 3.30 -9.48 4.87
C LEU A 101 4.57 -8.91 5.50
N GLY A 102 5.71 -9.40 5.04
CA GLY A 102 7.01 -8.77 5.23
C GLY A 102 7.68 -8.58 3.87
N ARG A 103 8.12 -7.36 3.57
CA ARG A 103 8.80 -7.02 2.32
C ARG A 103 9.99 -6.12 2.57
N SER A 104 11.06 -6.33 1.82
CA SER A 104 12.20 -5.43 1.75
C SER A 104 12.72 -5.38 0.32
N GLN A 105 13.06 -4.20 -0.14
CA GLN A 105 13.59 -3.94 -1.48
C GLN A 105 14.48 -2.71 -1.46
N ASP A 106 15.59 -2.76 -2.20
CA ASP A 106 16.40 -1.57 -2.44
C ASP A 106 15.68 -0.66 -3.45
N ALA A 107 15.76 0.65 -3.26
CA ALA A 107 15.25 1.62 -4.22
C ALA A 107 16.26 1.84 -5.35
N GLN A 108 15.81 2.47 -6.43
CA GLN A 108 16.70 2.84 -7.54
C GLN A 108 17.78 3.84 -7.09
N GLN A 109 17.46 4.71 -6.14
CA GLN A 109 18.39 5.68 -5.58
C GLN A 109 19.36 5.00 -4.63
N GLN A 110 20.63 5.40 -4.69
CA GLN A 110 21.67 4.89 -3.81
C GLN A 110 21.28 5.07 -2.34
N MET A 111 21.60 4.09 -1.52
CA MET A 111 21.36 4.08 -0.06
C MET A 111 19.87 4.16 0.36
N ALA A 112 18.93 4.15 -0.58
CA ALA A 112 17.52 4.13 -0.26
C ALA A 112 16.96 2.70 -0.26
N LYS A 113 16.10 2.41 0.72
CA LYS A 113 15.49 1.11 0.92
C LYS A 113 14.01 1.28 1.22
N SER A 114 13.20 0.32 0.83
CA SER A 114 11.79 0.24 1.20
C SER A 114 11.55 -1.05 1.98
N THR A 115 11.14 -0.92 3.22
CA THR A 115 10.82 -2.05 4.09
C THR A 115 9.41 -1.89 4.61
N ARG A 116 8.62 -2.97 4.59
CA ARG A 116 7.25 -2.99 5.06
C ARG A 116 6.97 -4.25 5.86
N TYR A 117 6.33 -4.08 7.00
CA TYR A 117 5.74 -5.15 7.79
C TYR A 117 4.27 -4.82 8.02
N ALA A 118 3.39 -5.76 7.71
CA ALA A 118 1.97 -5.55 7.93
C ALA A 118 1.27 -6.83 8.34
N VAL A 119 0.22 -6.68 9.15
CA VAL A 119 -0.65 -7.78 9.56
C VAL A 119 -2.09 -7.28 9.64
N ALA A 120 -3.01 -8.07 9.11
CA ALA A 120 -4.43 -7.75 9.05
C ALA A 120 -5.28 -8.89 9.66
N PRO A 121 -5.44 -8.92 10.98
CA PRO A 121 -6.41 -9.81 11.61
C PRO A 121 -7.83 -9.32 11.39
N SER A 122 -8.73 -10.24 11.08
CA SER A 122 -10.15 -9.97 10.91
C SER A 122 -10.99 -11.14 11.40
N PHE A 123 -12.23 -10.88 11.77
CA PHE A 123 -13.20 -11.91 12.12
C PHE A 123 -14.60 -11.52 11.68
N SER A 124 -15.44 -12.53 11.43
CA SER A 124 -16.84 -12.37 11.10
C SER A 124 -17.71 -13.19 12.04
N TRP A 125 -18.88 -12.64 12.36
CA TRP A 125 -19.91 -13.29 13.13
C TRP A 125 -21.23 -13.24 12.36
N ARG A 126 -21.76 -14.42 12.02
CA ARG A 126 -23.00 -14.61 11.22
C ARG A 126 -23.92 -15.58 11.93
N PRO A 127 -24.66 -15.13 12.94
CA PRO A 127 -25.56 -16.00 13.72
C PRO A 127 -26.78 -16.49 12.91
N ASP A 128 -27.17 -15.78 11.88
CA ASP A 128 -28.29 -16.09 11.00
C ASP A 128 -28.08 -15.46 9.61
N ASP A 129 -28.96 -15.78 8.65
CA ASP A 129 -28.89 -15.31 7.24
C ASP A 129 -29.14 -13.80 7.08
N LYS A 130 -29.56 -13.11 8.14
CA LYS A 130 -29.89 -11.67 8.11
C LYS A 130 -28.87 -10.80 8.83
N THR A 131 -28.02 -11.43 9.63
CA THR A 131 -27.05 -10.73 10.49
C THR A 131 -25.63 -11.09 10.07
N ASP A 132 -24.87 -10.10 9.63
CA ASP A 132 -23.44 -10.22 9.34
C ASP A 132 -22.70 -9.08 10.02
N PHE A 133 -21.85 -9.42 10.96
CA PHE A 133 -20.92 -8.48 11.57
C PHE A 133 -19.50 -8.89 11.22
N THR A 134 -18.76 -8.00 10.54
CA THR A 134 -17.35 -8.24 10.17
C THR A 134 -16.48 -7.14 10.73
N PHE A 135 -15.49 -7.52 11.52
CA PHE A 135 -14.43 -6.64 11.99
C PHE A 135 -13.19 -6.81 11.11
N LEU A 136 -12.71 -5.70 10.56
CA LEU A 136 -11.49 -5.63 9.75
C LEU A 136 -10.48 -4.73 10.45
N SER A 137 -9.23 -5.15 10.48
CA SER A 137 -8.13 -4.31 10.95
C SER A 137 -6.89 -4.48 10.09
N ASN A 138 -6.04 -3.47 10.06
CA ASN A 138 -4.75 -3.49 9.38
C ASN A 138 -3.74 -2.71 10.21
N PHE A 139 -2.62 -3.35 10.51
CA PHE A 139 -1.48 -2.76 11.20
C PHE A 139 -0.30 -2.80 10.25
N GLN A 140 0.22 -1.64 9.89
CA GLN A 140 1.34 -1.50 8.96
C GLN A 140 2.43 -0.64 9.58
N ASN A 141 3.68 -1.04 9.36
CA ASN A 141 4.87 -0.29 9.72
C ASN A 141 5.85 -0.30 8.55
N ASP A 142 6.21 0.88 8.08
CA ASP A 142 7.15 1.13 6.99
C ASP A 142 8.39 1.84 7.57
N PRO A 143 9.34 1.11 8.22
CA PRO A 143 10.50 1.73 8.85
C PRO A 143 11.43 2.42 7.85
N ASP A 144 11.45 1.92 6.61
CA ASP A 144 12.20 2.50 5.50
C ASP A 144 11.21 2.77 4.37
N ALA A 145 10.78 4.02 4.21
CA ALA A 145 9.74 4.39 3.25
C ALA A 145 10.24 4.70 1.83
N GLY A 146 11.49 4.34 1.52
CA GLY A 146 12.13 4.67 0.25
C GLY A 146 12.67 6.09 0.22
N TYR A 147 12.90 6.60 -0.98
CA TYR A 147 13.43 7.95 -1.19
C TYR A 147 12.30 8.94 -1.48
N TYR A 148 12.25 10.01 -0.69
CA TYR A 148 11.39 11.15 -0.93
C TYR A 148 12.25 12.42 -0.98
N GLY A 149 12.75 12.75 -2.17
CA GLY A 149 13.61 13.91 -2.36
C GLY A 149 13.38 14.58 -3.71
N TRP A 150 13.66 15.87 -3.77
CA TRP A 150 13.67 16.64 -4.99
C TRP A 150 15.08 16.59 -5.56
N LEU A 151 15.18 16.35 -6.85
CA LEU A 151 16.47 16.42 -7.54
C LEU A 151 16.67 17.84 -8.10
N PRO A 152 17.88 18.40 -8.01
CA PRO A 152 18.16 19.69 -8.58
C PRO A 152 18.01 19.65 -10.10
N ARG A 153 17.56 20.74 -10.67
CA ARG A 153 17.42 20.88 -12.12
C ARG A 153 18.79 20.78 -12.82
N GLU A 154 19.78 21.42 -12.21
CA GLU A 154 21.19 21.34 -12.61
C GLU A 154 21.75 19.97 -12.27
N GLY A 155 22.25 19.29 -13.25
CA GLY A 155 22.74 17.92 -13.12
C GLY A 155 21.72 16.84 -13.51
N THR A 156 20.42 17.14 -13.55
CA THR A 156 19.40 16.21 -14.01
C THR A 156 18.84 16.59 -15.38
N VAL A 157 18.05 17.64 -15.47
CA VAL A 157 17.45 18.14 -16.71
C VAL A 157 18.50 18.89 -17.54
N VAL A 158 19.23 19.80 -16.90
CA VAL A 158 20.29 20.61 -17.51
C VAL A 158 21.61 20.14 -16.94
N PRO A 159 22.66 19.94 -17.79
CA PRO A 159 23.96 19.59 -17.26
C PRO A 159 24.53 20.73 -16.40
N TYR A 160 25.30 20.42 -15.36
CA TYR A 160 26.15 21.35 -14.67
C TYR A 160 27.55 21.35 -15.29
N TYR A 161 28.28 22.45 -15.13
CA TYR A 161 29.63 22.60 -15.67
C TYR A 161 30.63 22.67 -14.55
N ASP A 162 31.71 21.90 -14.68
CA ASP A 162 32.85 21.96 -13.75
C ASP A 162 33.70 23.24 -13.98
N ALA A 163 34.73 23.42 -13.13
CA ALA A 163 35.65 24.56 -13.22
C ALA A 163 36.40 24.65 -14.56
N ASN A 164 36.45 23.57 -15.34
CA ASN A 164 37.09 23.49 -16.64
C ASN A 164 36.08 23.68 -17.81
N GLY A 165 34.81 23.96 -17.51
CA GLY A 165 33.73 24.12 -18.49
C GLY A 165 33.21 22.81 -19.08
N LYS A 166 33.54 21.66 -18.52
CA LYS A 166 33.04 20.36 -18.98
C LYS A 166 31.64 20.09 -18.42
N ALA A 167 30.72 19.70 -19.30
CA ALA A 167 29.35 19.36 -18.94
C ALA A 167 29.26 18.00 -18.25
N HIS A 168 28.53 17.95 -17.16
CA HIS A 168 28.26 16.73 -16.37
C HIS A 168 26.77 16.59 -16.08
N LYS A 169 26.32 15.34 -15.94
CA LYS A 169 25.02 15.00 -15.38
C LYS A 169 25.21 14.13 -14.14
N LEU A 170 24.29 14.23 -13.20
CA LEU A 170 24.21 13.32 -12.06
C LEU A 170 23.84 11.91 -12.55
N PRO A 171 24.32 10.86 -11.89
CA PRO A 171 23.91 9.50 -12.20
C PRO A 171 22.40 9.32 -11.93
N THR A 172 21.78 8.35 -12.59
CA THR A 172 20.33 8.10 -12.48
C THR A 172 19.89 7.58 -11.13
N ASP A 173 20.83 7.10 -10.34
CA ASP A 173 20.68 6.59 -8.98
C ASP A 173 21.13 7.58 -7.89
N PHE A 174 21.37 8.84 -8.27
CA PHE A 174 21.82 9.88 -7.35
C PHE A 174 20.81 10.10 -6.22
N ASN A 175 21.33 10.23 -5.00
CA ASN A 175 20.57 10.51 -3.79
C ASN A 175 21.18 11.73 -3.09
N GLU A 176 20.37 12.74 -2.78
CA GLU A 176 20.79 13.92 -1.99
C GLU A 176 20.70 13.69 -0.47
N GLY A 177 20.07 12.60 -0.04
CA GLY A 177 19.89 12.27 1.36
C GLY A 177 21.13 11.66 2.00
N GLU A 178 21.16 11.66 3.31
CA GLU A 178 22.14 10.92 4.11
C GLU A 178 21.71 9.45 4.25
N SER A 179 22.69 8.55 4.44
CA SER A 179 22.47 7.09 4.49
C SER A 179 21.58 6.61 5.64
N ASP A 180 21.41 7.45 6.66
CA ASP A 180 20.65 7.16 7.90
C ASP A 180 19.45 8.08 8.10
N ASN A 181 19.03 8.80 7.05
CA ASN A 181 17.85 9.63 7.10
C ASN A 181 16.59 8.74 7.20
N LYS A 182 16.11 8.57 8.42
CA LYS A 182 14.85 7.86 8.72
C LYS A 182 13.73 8.89 8.82
N ILE A 183 12.71 8.69 8.00
CA ILE A 183 11.46 9.45 8.06
C ILE A 183 10.51 8.81 9.08
#